data_93dfa81f4d96723ab5abe05747595ea0
#
_entry.id   93dfa81f4d96723ab5abe05747595ea0
#
_cell.length_a   1.000
_cell.length_b   1.000
_cell.length_c   1.000
_cell.angle_alpha   90.00
_cell.angle_beta   90.00
_cell.angle_gamma   90.00
#
_symmetry.space_group_name_H-M   'P 1'
#
loop_
_entity.id
_entity.type
_entity.pdbx_description
1 polymer ?
#
loop_
_entity_poly.entity_id
_entity_poly.type
_entity_poly.pdbx_seq_one_letter_code
_entity_poly.pdbx_strand_id
1 'polypeptide(L)'
;MTQLQAPANAIFQNRLSRLKALTPRQLKGMRRGIEKESLRAQPSGALALTPHPAALGSALTHPSITTDFSESQVELVTSAHASPEAALAELTQLHQFTYRALQGNCEGSGDEMLWVSSMPCGLPTDETIPIARFGSSNVGRAKSVYRMGLSHRYGRRMQTISGIHYNWSLPGVTSEQYFALIRNFRRQAFLLLYLFGASPAVCSSFVAGRQHELQKLTDNTMYMPHGTSLRMGRLGYQSDAQASLAVSYNSLEGYAASLQDALSRPYPAYEAVGIRNPGGDYNQLATTLLQIENEFYGTIRPKRVIRQGERPLHALRERGVEYIEVRLMDLDPFETVGINAQTMRFIDVFLLHCLLSDSPPDTPAEINELKHNQHQTAARGREPGVMLKRQGGEVALVEWGGEVLAQCAPIAAALDAVHGGTQYRDALAAAAAGLADADTLPSARVLAAMERDFDSSFVRFVRAQSLQTRDALQSLPLTDEQLARFTALSEQSVEERKKIEAADSLPFEEYRQHYVSPECLEVRVPEVAHV
;
A
#
# COMPACT_ATOMS: atom_id res chain seq x y z
N MET A 1 -24.04 14.75 -33.47
CA MET A 1 -23.24 15.36 -32.37
C MET A 1 -24.06 15.74 -31.13
N THR A 2 -25.37 15.86 -31.19
CA THR A 2 -26.20 16.39 -30.07
C THR A 2 -26.72 15.30 -29.08
N GLN A 3 -26.65 14.03 -29.39
CA GLN A 3 -27.19 12.96 -28.53
C GLN A 3 -26.21 12.39 -27.50
N LEU A 4 -24.89 12.58 -27.67
CA LEU A 4 -23.86 12.12 -26.72
C LEU A 4 -23.58 13.12 -25.58
N GLN A 5 -23.95 14.41 -25.74
CA GLN A 5 -23.75 15.42 -24.70
C GLN A 5 -24.82 15.41 -23.59
N ALA A 6 -26.03 14.97 -23.85
CA ALA A 6 -27.11 14.97 -22.88
C ALA A 6 -26.91 13.99 -21.71
N PRO A 7 -26.50 12.71 -21.91
CA PRO A 7 -26.25 11.80 -20.78
C PRO A 7 -25.00 12.18 -19.97
N ALA A 8 -23.94 12.68 -20.59
CA ALA A 8 -22.73 13.14 -19.90
C ALA A 8 -23.04 14.36 -18.99
N ASN A 9 -23.88 15.27 -19.44
CA ASN A 9 -24.32 16.42 -18.67
C ASN A 9 -25.19 16.00 -17.45
N ALA A 10 -26.08 15.02 -17.61
CA ALA A 10 -26.91 14.51 -16.51
C ALA A 10 -26.07 13.83 -15.42
N ILE A 11 -25.08 13.02 -15.79
CA ILE A 11 -24.14 12.36 -14.85
C ILE A 11 -23.34 13.42 -14.09
N PHE A 12 -22.85 14.44 -14.77
CA PHE A 12 -22.11 15.53 -14.15
C PHE A 12 -22.99 16.32 -13.17
N GLN A 13 -24.25 16.67 -13.54
CA GLN A 13 -25.19 17.37 -12.67
C GLN A 13 -25.57 16.53 -11.43
N ASN A 14 -25.75 15.22 -11.59
CA ASN A 14 -26.00 14.32 -10.47
C ASN A 14 -24.84 14.35 -9.45
N ARG A 15 -23.59 14.29 -9.94
CA ARG A 15 -22.39 14.40 -9.08
C ARG A 15 -22.32 15.74 -8.35
N LEU A 16 -22.59 16.85 -9.04
CA LEU A 16 -22.64 18.17 -8.43
C LEU A 16 -23.72 18.26 -7.35
N SER A 17 -24.87 17.65 -7.57
CA SER A 17 -25.94 17.57 -6.58
C SER A 17 -25.49 16.82 -5.32
N ARG A 18 -24.84 15.66 -5.48
CA ARG A 18 -24.27 14.90 -4.36
C ARG A 18 -23.18 15.70 -3.63
N LEU A 19 -22.32 16.40 -4.35
CA LEU A 19 -21.29 17.27 -3.75
C LEU A 19 -21.93 18.37 -2.89
N LYS A 20 -22.99 19.03 -3.39
CA LYS A 20 -23.72 20.08 -2.66
C LYS A 20 -24.46 19.53 -1.43
N ALA A 21 -24.78 18.24 -1.39
CA ALA A 21 -25.40 17.59 -0.24
C ALA A 21 -24.40 17.32 0.90
N LEU A 22 -23.10 17.32 0.62
CA LEU A 22 -22.07 17.20 1.65
C LEU A 22 -21.95 18.49 2.46
N THR A 23 -22.08 18.37 3.76
CA THR A 23 -21.94 19.52 4.67
C THR A 23 -20.46 19.91 4.86
N PRO A 24 -20.16 21.18 5.17
CA PRO A 24 -18.80 21.59 5.55
C PRO A 24 -18.24 20.78 6.72
N ARG A 25 -19.09 20.33 7.66
CA ARG A 25 -18.70 19.47 8.78
C ARG A 25 -18.22 18.10 8.31
N GLN A 26 -18.89 17.49 7.33
CA GLN A 26 -18.46 16.21 6.76
C GLN A 26 -17.11 16.36 6.04
N LEU A 27 -16.94 17.38 5.19
CA LEU A 27 -15.69 17.62 4.47
C LEU A 27 -14.53 17.92 5.43
N LYS A 28 -14.72 18.71 6.49
CA LYS A 28 -13.72 18.92 7.57
C LYS A 28 -13.48 17.67 8.41
N GLY A 29 -14.46 16.76 8.46
CA GLY A 29 -14.38 15.50 9.18
C GLY A 29 -13.58 14.43 8.44
N MET A 30 -13.16 14.64 7.20
CA MET A 30 -12.31 13.73 6.44
C MET A 30 -11.03 13.41 7.22
N ARG A 31 -10.65 12.12 7.26
CA ARG A 31 -9.44 11.66 7.95
C ARG A 31 -8.55 10.91 6.97
N ARG A 32 -7.26 11.02 7.20
CA ARG A 32 -6.21 10.33 6.45
C ARG A 32 -5.10 9.86 7.35
N GLY A 33 -4.56 8.69 7.05
CA GLY A 33 -3.38 8.12 7.69
C GLY A 33 -2.46 7.53 6.64
N ILE A 34 -1.19 7.39 6.96
CA ILE A 34 -0.17 6.85 6.07
C ILE A 34 0.46 5.64 6.74
N GLU A 35 0.60 4.55 5.98
CA GLU A 35 1.50 3.44 6.28
C GLU A 35 2.63 3.50 5.25
N LYS A 36 3.87 3.62 5.69
CA LYS A 36 5.02 3.70 4.80
C LYS A 36 6.03 2.62 5.12
N GLU A 37 6.27 1.78 4.15
CA GLU A 37 7.30 0.76 4.19
C GLU A 37 8.66 1.32 3.72
N SER A 38 9.75 0.85 4.29
CA SER A 38 11.11 1.14 3.82
C SER A 38 12.07 0.03 4.23
N LEU A 39 12.90 -0.43 3.29
CA LEU A 39 14.00 -1.33 3.64
C LEU A 39 15.07 -0.57 4.43
N ARG A 40 15.60 -1.20 5.46
CA ARG A 40 16.86 -0.79 6.07
C ARG A 40 17.99 -1.26 5.17
N ALA A 41 18.85 -0.35 4.79
CA ALA A 41 19.98 -0.62 3.92
C ALA A 41 21.29 -0.12 4.55
N GLN A 42 22.37 -0.79 4.24
CA GLN A 42 23.70 -0.34 4.62
C GLN A 42 24.18 0.82 3.71
N PRO A 43 25.17 1.59 4.12
CA PRO A 43 25.73 2.67 3.29
C PRO A 43 26.23 2.21 1.91
N SER A 44 26.54 0.94 1.73
CA SER A 44 26.86 0.33 0.43
C SER A 44 25.67 0.21 -0.51
N GLY A 45 24.43 0.30 0.00
CA GLY A 45 23.20 -0.01 -0.71
C GLY A 45 22.78 -1.47 -0.64
N ALA A 46 23.48 -2.31 0.15
CA ALA A 46 23.05 -3.68 0.44
C ALA A 46 21.95 -3.71 1.51
N LEU A 47 21.09 -4.73 1.46
CA LEU A 47 20.07 -4.95 2.50
C LEU A 47 20.74 -5.11 3.86
N ALA A 48 20.28 -4.39 4.88
CA ALA A 48 20.70 -4.59 6.26
C ALA A 48 20.11 -5.91 6.78
N LEU A 49 20.93 -6.77 7.35
CA LEU A 49 20.52 -8.09 7.87
C LEU A 49 20.41 -8.09 9.41
N THR A 50 20.60 -6.94 10.03
CA THR A 50 20.47 -6.76 11.47
C THR A 50 19.02 -6.97 11.94
N PRO A 51 18.77 -7.40 13.17
CA PRO A 51 17.42 -7.51 13.72
C PRO A 51 16.72 -6.15 13.80
N HIS A 52 15.41 -6.17 14.01
CA HIS A 52 14.63 -4.97 14.31
C HIS A 52 15.21 -4.28 15.54
N PRO A 53 15.57 -2.98 15.50
CA PRO A 53 16.22 -2.30 16.61
C PRO A 53 15.38 -2.32 17.89
N ALA A 54 15.95 -2.78 18.99
CA ALA A 54 15.24 -2.87 20.28
C ALA A 54 14.69 -1.51 20.76
N ALA A 55 15.36 -0.41 20.42
CA ALA A 55 14.90 0.95 20.72
C ALA A 55 13.60 1.35 20.01
N LEU A 56 13.23 0.67 18.94
CA LEU A 56 11.94 0.86 18.25
C LEU A 56 10.79 0.07 18.92
N GLY A 57 11.07 -0.68 19.98
CA GLY A 57 10.06 -1.47 20.69
C GLY A 57 9.68 -2.76 19.97
N SER A 58 8.46 -3.22 20.19
CA SER A 58 7.95 -4.48 19.66
C SER A 58 7.19 -4.28 18.35
N ALA A 59 7.66 -4.86 17.26
CA ALA A 59 6.94 -4.85 15.98
C ALA A 59 5.53 -5.48 16.05
N LEU A 60 5.21 -6.29 17.08
CA LEU A 60 3.89 -6.86 17.28
C LEU A 60 2.86 -5.85 17.78
N THR A 61 3.27 -4.95 18.69
CA THR A 61 2.37 -4.16 19.54
C THR A 61 2.62 -2.67 19.50
N HIS A 62 3.71 -2.19 18.87
CA HIS A 62 3.95 -0.76 18.73
C HIS A 62 2.88 -0.14 17.82
N PRO A 63 2.20 0.94 18.24
CA PRO A 63 1.07 1.50 17.48
C PRO A 63 1.46 2.15 16.15
N SER A 64 2.74 2.55 15.99
CA SER A 64 3.20 3.34 14.86
C SER A 64 4.45 2.80 14.16
N ILE A 65 5.13 1.78 14.72
CA ILE A 65 6.36 1.23 14.14
C ILE A 65 6.29 -0.30 14.16
N THR A 66 6.31 -0.91 12.99
CA THR A 66 6.29 -2.37 12.84
C THR A 66 7.28 -2.81 11.75
N THR A 67 7.24 -4.07 11.38
CA THR A 67 7.90 -4.61 10.19
C THR A 67 6.84 -5.16 9.26
N ASP A 68 7.05 -5.03 7.93
CA ASP A 68 6.15 -5.68 6.98
C ASP A 68 6.55 -7.15 6.77
N PHE A 69 7.08 -7.53 5.61
CA PHE A 69 7.48 -8.91 5.33
C PHE A 69 8.83 -9.28 5.93
N SER A 70 9.82 -8.43 5.71
CA SER A 70 11.21 -8.67 6.15
C SER A 70 11.49 -8.00 7.48
N GLU A 71 12.31 -8.64 8.30
CA GLU A 71 12.91 -8.02 9.50
C GLU A 71 13.65 -6.72 9.17
N SER A 72 14.14 -6.61 7.93
CA SER A 72 14.81 -5.42 7.40
C SER A 72 13.85 -4.36 6.87
N GLN A 73 12.54 -4.62 6.82
CA GLN A 73 11.55 -3.73 6.23
C GLN A 73 10.73 -3.06 7.34
N VAL A 74 11.14 -1.85 7.70
CA VAL A 74 10.40 -1.04 8.69
C VAL A 74 9.13 -0.49 8.03
N GLU A 75 8.03 -0.56 8.76
CA GLU A 75 6.75 0.05 8.38
C GLU A 75 6.36 1.09 9.44
N LEU A 76 6.18 2.33 8.99
CA LEU A 76 5.82 3.48 9.80
C LEU A 76 4.35 3.84 9.56
N VAL A 77 3.56 3.84 10.63
CA VAL A 77 2.10 4.02 10.60
C VAL A 77 1.73 5.27 11.38
N THR A 78 1.11 6.25 10.71
CA THR A 78 0.60 7.45 11.38
C THR A 78 -0.78 7.22 11.98
N SER A 79 -1.15 8.06 12.91
CA SER A 79 -2.53 8.23 13.35
C SER A 79 -3.41 8.77 12.22
N ALA A 80 -4.73 8.80 12.44
CA ALA A 80 -5.68 9.39 11.50
C ALA A 80 -5.79 10.90 11.70
N HIS A 81 -5.38 11.70 10.72
CA HIS A 81 -5.29 13.16 10.79
C HIS A 81 -6.35 13.88 9.96
N ALA A 82 -6.69 15.09 10.40
CA ALA A 82 -7.63 15.98 9.70
C ALA A 82 -6.99 16.75 8.54
N SER A 83 -5.66 16.88 8.51
CA SER A 83 -4.94 17.58 7.44
C SER A 83 -3.75 16.77 6.94
N PRO A 84 -3.36 16.93 5.66
CA PRO A 84 -2.15 16.36 5.11
C PRO A 84 -0.88 16.74 5.89
N GLU A 85 -0.77 18.00 6.31
CA GLU A 85 0.38 18.52 7.04
C GLU A 85 0.59 17.80 8.39
N ALA A 86 -0.51 17.55 9.11
CA ALA A 86 -0.43 16.85 10.39
C ALA A 86 0.02 15.38 10.22
N ALA A 87 -0.46 14.70 9.18
CA ALA A 87 -0.02 13.34 8.86
C ALA A 87 1.46 13.30 8.45
N LEU A 88 1.90 14.25 7.62
CA LEU A 88 3.31 14.36 7.21
C LEU A 88 4.22 14.74 8.38
N ALA A 89 3.77 15.61 9.29
CA ALA A 89 4.53 15.97 10.48
C ALA A 89 4.75 14.75 11.38
N GLU A 90 3.71 13.93 11.64
CA GLU A 90 3.87 12.69 12.41
C GLU A 90 4.77 11.68 11.68
N LEU A 91 4.58 11.49 10.38
CA LEU A 91 5.43 10.61 9.58
C LEU A 91 6.91 11.05 9.63
N THR A 92 7.17 12.36 9.56
CA THR A 92 8.52 12.93 9.69
C THR A 92 9.12 12.63 11.06
N GLN A 93 8.35 12.83 12.15
CA GLN A 93 8.80 12.51 13.51
C GLN A 93 9.10 11.01 13.68
N LEU A 94 8.28 10.14 13.12
CA LEU A 94 8.53 8.68 13.10
C LEU A 94 9.84 8.32 12.40
N HIS A 95 10.14 8.96 11.26
CA HIS A 95 11.43 8.79 10.59
C HIS A 95 12.60 9.28 11.43
N GLN A 96 12.47 10.46 12.05
CA GLN A 96 13.51 11.02 12.92
C GLN A 96 13.81 10.10 14.12
N PHE A 97 12.76 9.59 14.76
CA PHE A 97 12.90 8.64 15.86
C PHE A 97 13.54 7.33 15.39
N THR A 98 13.12 6.79 14.23
CA THR A 98 13.71 5.59 13.64
C THR A 98 15.20 5.77 13.38
N TYR A 99 15.62 6.89 12.77
CA TYR A 99 17.04 7.16 12.52
C TYR A 99 17.87 7.29 13.81
N ARG A 100 17.31 7.87 14.89
CA ARG A 100 17.98 7.91 16.20
C ARG A 100 18.15 6.51 16.79
N ALA A 101 17.14 5.66 16.66
CA ALA A 101 17.23 4.27 17.10
C ALA A 101 18.27 3.45 16.30
N LEU A 102 18.39 3.71 15.01
CA LEU A 102 19.40 3.07 14.15
C LEU A 102 20.82 3.50 14.54
N GLN A 103 21.06 4.78 14.88
CA GLN A 103 22.36 5.27 15.33
C GLN A 103 22.80 4.69 16.67
N GLY A 104 21.86 4.47 17.60
CA GLY A 104 22.11 3.91 18.93
C GLY A 104 22.21 2.38 18.96
N ASN A 105 22.02 1.70 17.83
CA ASN A 105 22.02 0.23 17.78
C ASN A 105 23.44 -0.34 17.81
N CYS A 106 23.86 -0.84 18.98
CA CYS A 106 25.18 -1.45 19.19
C CYS A 106 25.36 -2.79 18.45
N GLU A 107 24.29 -3.42 17.98
CA GLU A 107 24.31 -4.72 17.29
C GLU A 107 24.45 -4.57 15.76
N GLY A 108 24.32 -3.36 15.23
CA GLY A 108 24.51 -3.01 13.82
C GLY A 108 25.51 -1.89 13.63
N SER A 109 26.03 -1.73 12.43
CA SER A 109 26.75 -0.51 12.09
C SER A 109 25.77 0.65 12.20
N GLY A 110 25.96 1.60 13.09
CA GLY A 110 25.08 2.78 13.30
C GLY A 110 24.86 3.70 12.09
N ASP A 111 25.20 3.23 10.90
CA ASP A 111 25.15 3.91 9.62
C ASP A 111 24.02 3.44 8.69
N GLU A 112 23.11 2.56 9.16
CA GLU A 112 21.98 2.13 8.35
C GLU A 112 21.10 3.31 7.90
N MET A 113 20.53 3.19 6.72
CA MET A 113 19.60 4.16 6.15
C MET A 113 18.30 3.49 5.72
N LEU A 114 17.21 4.24 5.66
CA LEU A 114 15.96 3.81 5.05
C LEU A 114 16.06 4.04 3.54
N TRP A 115 15.82 2.97 2.78
CA TRP A 115 15.82 3.00 1.33
C TRP A 115 14.59 3.76 0.81
N VAL A 116 14.80 4.80 0.00
CA VAL A 116 13.74 5.74 -0.41
C VAL A 116 13.01 5.36 -1.69
N SER A 117 13.30 4.20 -2.27
CA SER A 117 12.62 3.71 -3.47
C SER A 117 11.74 2.50 -3.17
N SER A 118 10.62 2.38 -3.89
CA SER A 118 9.76 1.19 -3.81
C SER A 118 10.46 -0.08 -4.26
N MET A 119 11.26 -0.01 -5.33
CA MET A 119 12.03 -1.16 -5.76
C MET A 119 13.29 -1.33 -4.90
N PRO A 120 13.58 -2.56 -4.46
CA PRO A 120 14.70 -2.82 -3.57
C PRO A 120 16.06 -2.67 -4.26
N CYS A 121 17.08 -2.62 -3.43
CA CYS A 121 18.49 -2.50 -3.83
C CYS A 121 19.22 -3.83 -3.92
N GLY A 122 20.48 -3.85 -3.55
CA GLY A 122 21.34 -5.03 -3.47
C GLY A 122 20.82 -6.10 -2.52
N LEU A 123 19.97 -6.98 -3.04
CA LEU A 123 19.43 -8.10 -2.27
C LEU A 123 20.40 -9.27 -2.27
N PRO A 124 20.52 -10.00 -1.14
CA PRO A 124 21.19 -11.29 -1.08
C PRO A 124 20.34 -12.37 -1.78
N THR A 125 20.72 -13.65 -1.64
CA THR A 125 19.85 -14.76 -2.08
C THR A 125 18.54 -14.75 -1.31
N ASP A 126 17.49 -15.33 -1.90
CA ASP A 126 16.14 -15.33 -1.31
C ASP A 126 16.15 -15.88 0.13
N GLU A 127 16.89 -16.95 0.38
CA GLU A 127 16.97 -17.62 1.67
C GLU A 127 17.61 -16.75 2.76
N THR A 128 18.48 -15.82 2.36
CA THR A 128 19.19 -14.92 3.27
C THR A 128 18.34 -13.71 3.68
N ILE A 129 17.34 -13.32 2.89
CA ILE A 129 16.42 -12.22 3.27
C ILE A 129 15.69 -12.62 4.55
N PRO A 130 15.88 -11.88 5.67
CA PRO A 130 15.30 -12.28 6.95
C PRO A 130 13.79 -12.02 6.97
N ILE A 131 13.04 -13.01 7.46
CA ILE A 131 11.58 -12.89 7.67
C ILE A 131 11.33 -12.18 9.01
N ALA A 132 10.36 -11.29 9.05
CA ALA A 132 9.98 -10.51 10.22
C ALA A 132 9.57 -11.39 11.41
N ARG A 133 9.99 -10.96 12.61
CA ARG A 133 9.78 -11.64 13.87
C ARG A 133 8.90 -10.80 14.80
N PHE A 134 7.92 -11.44 15.43
CA PHE A 134 6.92 -10.76 16.24
C PHE A 134 6.82 -11.32 17.68
N GLY A 135 7.88 -11.96 18.17
CA GLY A 135 7.91 -12.58 19.49
C GLY A 135 7.42 -14.02 19.51
N SER A 136 7.27 -14.59 20.72
CA SER A 136 6.98 -16.00 20.95
C SER A 136 5.50 -16.33 21.11
N SER A 137 4.63 -15.33 21.26
CA SER A 137 3.18 -15.53 21.38
C SER A 137 2.57 -16.21 20.15
N ASN A 138 1.43 -16.87 20.31
CA ASN A 138 0.71 -17.52 19.22
C ASN A 138 0.39 -16.55 18.07
N VAL A 139 -0.07 -15.34 18.39
CA VAL A 139 -0.33 -14.31 17.38
C VAL A 139 0.95 -13.85 16.70
N GLY A 140 2.05 -13.69 17.44
CA GLY A 140 3.37 -13.34 16.88
C GLY A 140 3.93 -14.43 15.98
N ARG A 141 3.85 -15.70 16.42
CA ARG A 141 4.22 -16.86 15.61
C ARG A 141 3.38 -16.99 14.35
N ALA A 142 2.06 -16.79 14.44
CA ALA A 142 1.17 -16.81 13.27
C ALA A 142 1.57 -15.74 12.24
N LYS A 143 1.92 -14.53 12.67
CA LYS A 143 2.43 -13.48 11.76
C LYS A 143 3.73 -13.89 11.06
N SER A 144 4.67 -14.55 11.75
CA SER A 144 5.93 -15.03 11.16
C SER A 144 5.70 -16.23 10.24
N VAL A 145 4.85 -17.19 10.61
CA VAL A 145 4.49 -18.35 9.78
C VAL A 145 3.72 -17.91 8.52
N TYR A 146 2.85 -16.93 8.63
CA TYR A 146 2.20 -16.31 7.46
C TYR A 146 3.23 -15.81 6.44
N ARG A 147 4.26 -15.10 6.89
CA ARG A 147 5.33 -14.57 6.04
C ARG A 147 6.23 -15.67 5.47
N MET A 148 6.46 -16.73 6.24
CA MET A 148 7.12 -17.94 5.71
C MET A 148 6.30 -18.52 4.57
N GLY A 149 4.96 -18.58 4.70
CA GLY A 149 4.07 -18.98 3.60
C GLY A 149 4.19 -18.07 2.38
N LEU A 150 4.22 -16.75 2.56
CA LEU A 150 4.46 -15.81 1.46
C LEU A 150 5.81 -16.06 0.76
N SER A 151 6.85 -16.39 1.53
CA SER A 151 8.17 -16.75 1.01
C SER A 151 8.11 -17.97 0.06
N HIS A 152 7.40 -19.02 0.45
CA HIS A 152 7.24 -20.23 -0.36
C HIS A 152 6.35 -20.01 -1.59
N ARG A 153 5.34 -19.13 -1.49
CA ARG A 153 4.35 -18.88 -2.54
C ARG A 153 4.81 -17.91 -3.60
N TYR A 154 5.55 -16.87 -3.21
CA TYR A 154 5.86 -15.72 -4.07
C TYR A 154 7.34 -15.38 -4.15
N GLY A 155 8.16 -15.97 -3.28
CA GLY A 155 9.59 -15.64 -3.12
C GLY A 155 9.80 -14.40 -2.25
N ARG A 156 10.91 -14.37 -1.51
CA ARG A 156 11.20 -13.29 -0.55
C ARG A 156 11.54 -11.96 -1.24
N ARG A 157 12.18 -11.99 -2.42
CA ARG A 157 12.54 -10.77 -3.17
C ARG A 157 11.32 -9.93 -3.53
N MET A 158 10.26 -10.55 -4.02
CA MET A 158 9.02 -9.84 -4.36
C MET A 158 8.43 -9.14 -3.13
N GLN A 159 8.52 -9.75 -1.96
CA GLN A 159 8.00 -9.22 -0.71
C GLN A 159 8.86 -8.07 -0.13
N THR A 160 10.07 -7.81 -0.65
CA THR A 160 10.89 -6.66 -0.25
C THR A 160 10.57 -5.37 -0.99
N ILE A 161 9.62 -5.40 -1.92
CA ILE A 161 9.08 -4.19 -2.54
C ILE A 161 8.35 -3.39 -1.46
N SER A 162 8.62 -2.09 -1.40
CA SER A 162 8.03 -1.17 -0.42
C SER A 162 7.05 -0.20 -1.07
N GLY A 163 6.03 0.23 -0.34
CA GLY A 163 5.02 1.16 -0.82
C GLY A 163 4.52 2.11 0.25
N ILE A 164 3.59 2.96 -0.17
CA ILE A 164 2.79 3.79 0.72
C ILE A 164 1.34 3.33 0.62
N HIS A 165 0.73 3.06 1.77
CA HIS A 165 -0.70 2.90 1.89
C HIS A 165 -1.31 4.22 2.39
N TYR A 166 -2.37 4.65 1.71
CA TYR A 166 -3.09 5.86 2.05
C TYR A 166 -4.47 5.48 2.59
N ASN A 167 -4.63 5.60 3.90
CA ASN A 167 -5.90 5.35 4.59
C ASN A 167 -6.78 6.59 4.53
N TRP A 168 -8.06 6.41 4.22
CA TRP A 168 -8.98 7.52 4.05
C TRP A 168 -10.40 7.20 4.50
N SER A 169 -11.02 8.17 5.19
CA SER A 169 -12.44 8.08 5.57
C SER A 169 -13.14 9.42 5.50
N LEU A 170 -14.46 9.36 5.29
CA LEU A 170 -15.35 10.51 5.34
C LEU A 170 -16.54 10.17 6.26
N PRO A 171 -16.91 11.04 7.22
CA PRO A 171 -18.03 10.79 8.12
C PRO A 171 -19.36 10.60 7.41
N GLY A 172 -20.13 9.60 7.82
CA GLY A 172 -21.47 9.32 7.30
C GLY A 172 -21.50 8.51 6.00
N VAL A 173 -20.35 8.02 5.51
CA VAL A 173 -20.31 7.12 4.34
C VAL A 173 -20.70 5.71 4.77
N THR A 174 -21.63 5.10 4.04
CA THR A 174 -22.07 3.70 4.28
C THR A 174 -21.15 2.69 3.62
N SER A 175 -21.26 1.42 3.99
CA SER A 175 -20.50 0.34 3.34
C SER A 175 -20.77 0.26 1.84
N GLU A 176 -22.02 0.41 1.40
CA GLU A 176 -22.39 0.41 -0.03
C GLU A 176 -21.70 1.55 -0.78
N GLN A 177 -21.66 2.73 -0.16
CA GLN A 177 -20.98 3.90 -0.74
C GLN A 177 -19.47 3.71 -0.83
N TYR A 178 -18.84 3.07 0.19
CA TYR A 178 -17.42 2.70 0.11
C TYR A 178 -17.17 1.66 -0.98
N PHE A 179 -18.03 0.67 -1.17
CA PHE A 179 -17.90 -0.28 -2.27
C PHE A 179 -18.11 0.37 -3.64
N ALA A 180 -19.01 1.34 -3.74
CA ALA A 180 -19.17 2.17 -4.95
C ALA A 180 -17.91 2.99 -5.25
N LEU A 181 -17.32 3.63 -4.23
CA LEU A 181 -16.04 4.34 -4.32
C LEU A 181 -14.93 3.39 -4.80
N ILE A 182 -14.81 2.19 -4.21
CA ILE A 182 -13.77 1.21 -4.55
C ILE A 182 -13.88 0.79 -6.03
N ARG A 183 -15.08 0.52 -6.55
CA ARG A 183 -15.27 0.19 -7.98
C ARG A 183 -14.82 1.34 -8.87
N ASN A 184 -15.23 2.58 -8.57
CA ASN A 184 -14.84 3.76 -9.34
C ASN A 184 -13.35 4.05 -9.26
N PHE A 185 -12.75 3.87 -8.07
CA PHE A 185 -11.31 3.94 -7.87
C PHE A 185 -10.58 2.94 -8.80
N ARG A 186 -10.98 1.68 -8.80
CA ARG A 186 -10.36 0.64 -9.65
C ARG A 186 -10.45 0.98 -11.13
N ARG A 187 -11.57 1.56 -11.59
CA ARG A 187 -11.77 2.02 -12.98
C ARG A 187 -10.77 3.11 -13.38
N GLN A 188 -10.38 3.95 -12.44
CA GLN A 188 -9.59 5.16 -12.70
C GLN A 188 -8.21 5.13 -12.04
N ALA A 189 -7.81 4.03 -11.40
CA ALA A 189 -6.54 3.86 -10.70
C ALA A 189 -5.31 4.08 -11.61
N PHE A 190 -5.45 3.90 -12.91
CA PHE A 190 -4.42 4.19 -13.90
C PHE A 190 -3.89 5.63 -13.78
N LEU A 191 -4.75 6.59 -13.43
CA LEU A 191 -4.36 8.00 -13.30
C LEU A 191 -3.38 8.22 -12.13
N LEU A 192 -3.62 7.57 -10.98
CA LEU A 192 -2.68 7.63 -9.85
C LEU A 192 -1.36 6.94 -10.18
N LEU A 193 -1.40 5.79 -10.86
CA LEU A 193 -0.19 5.09 -11.31
C LEU A 193 0.61 5.90 -12.31
N TYR A 194 -0.05 6.62 -13.21
CA TYR A 194 0.59 7.51 -14.16
C TYR A 194 1.24 8.69 -13.47
N LEU A 195 0.50 9.41 -12.63
CA LEU A 195 0.94 10.65 -12.00
C LEU A 195 2.00 10.45 -10.90
N PHE A 196 1.90 9.36 -10.13
CA PHE A 196 2.67 9.15 -8.90
C PHE A 196 3.51 7.87 -8.88
N GLY A 197 3.52 7.10 -9.96
CA GLY A 197 4.48 6.02 -10.12
C GLY A 197 5.90 6.58 -10.15
N ALA A 198 6.80 6.02 -9.33
CA ALA A 198 8.16 6.51 -9.12
C ALA A 198 9.20 5.37 -9.14
N SER A 199 8.84 4.21 -9.71
CA SER A 199 9.72 3.04 -9.72
C SER A 199 9.89 2.42 -11.12
N PRO A 200 10.48 3.17 -12.09
CA PRO A 200 10.69 2.71 -13.47
C PRO A 200 11.90 1.81 -13.66
N ALA A 201 12.77 1.69 -12.63
CA ALA A 201 14.02 0.95 -12.67
C ALA A 201 14.24 0.12 -11.41
N VAL A 202 15.12 -0.87 -11.48
CA VAL A 202 15.47 -1.76 -10.38
C VAL A 202 16.90 -2.32 -10.54
N CYS A 203 17.50 -2.73 -9.42
CA CYS A 203 18.77 -3.47 -9.43
C CYS A 203 18.59 -4.82 -10.15
N SER A 204 19.57 -5.20 -10.99
CA SER A 204 19.56 -6.49 -11.69
C SER A 204 19.47 -7.70 -10.74
N SER A 205 19.95 -7.59 -9.49
CA SER A 205 19.83 -8.63 -8.47
C SER A 205 18.39 -9.01 -8.15
N PHE A 206 17.44 -8.08 -8.27
CA PHE A 206 16.02 -8.33 -8.02
C PHE A 206 15.42 -9.32 -9.04
N VAL A 207 15.84 -9.25 -10.29
CA VAL A 207 15.32 -10.07 -11.40
C VAL A 207 16.21 -11.26 -11.73
N ALA A 208 17.31 -11.46 -11.01
CA ALA A 208 18.23 -12.57 -11.26
C ALA A 208 17.51 -13.93 -11.20
N GLY A 209 17.61 -14.70 -12.28
CA GLY A 209 16.97 -16.02 -12.40
C GLY A 209 15.46 -15.99 -12.68
N ARG A 210 14.87 -14.81 -12.93
CA ARG A 210 13.43 -14.64 -13.26
C ARG A 210 13.25 -14.24 -14.72
N GLN A 211 12.14 -14.66 -15.33
CA GLN A 211 11.74 -14.14 -16.64
C GLN A 211 11.15 -12.74 -16.47
N HIS A 212 11.56 -11.81 -17.34
CA HIS A 212 11.10 -10.42 -17.30
C HIS A 212 11.22 -9.76 -18.67
N GLU A 213 10.49 -8.65 -18.86
CA GLU A 213 10.49 -7.82 -20.08
C GLU A 213 11.34 -6.54 -19.91
N LEU A 214 12.08 -6.40 -18.79
CA LEU A 214 12.91 -5.23 -18.55
C LEU A 214 14.09 -5.15 -19.53
N GLN A 215 14.40 -3.93 -19.94
CA GLN A 215 15.60 -3.62 -20.70
C GLN A 215 16.80 -3.43 -19.76
N LYS A 216 17.98 -3.80 -20.24
CA LYS A 216 19.23 -3.54 -19.54
C LYS A 216 19.66 -2.09 -19.81
N LEU A 217 19.85 -1.30 -18.76
CA LEU A 217 20.38 0.05 -18.86
C LEU A 217 21.89 0.08 -18.59
N THR A 218 22.32 -0.63 -17.51
CA THR A 218 23.72 -0.90 -17.18
C THR A 218 23.85 -2.34 -16.70
N ASP A 219 25.07 -2.78 -16.33
CA ASP A 219 25.28 -4.15 -15.80
C ASP A 219 24.45 -4.44 -14.54
N ASN A 220 24.19 -3.42 -13.72
CA ASN A 220 23.48 -3.55 -12.44
C ASN A 220 22.10 -2.89 -12.45
N THR A 221 21.62 -2.39 -13.59
CA THR A 221 20.34 -1.67 -13.68
C THR A 221 19.49 -2.20 -14.82
N MET A 222 18.27 -2.60 -14.44
CA MET A 222 17.20 -2.96 -15.37
C MET A 222 16.09 -1.91 -15.28
N TYR A 223 15.40 -1.61 -16.39
CA TYR A 223 14.39 -0.56 -16.43
C TYR A 223 13.31 -0.79 -17.49
N MET A 224 12.25 0.00 -17.42
CA MET A 224 11.28 0.20 -18.49
C MET A 224 11.33 1.67 -18.94
N PRO A 225 11.68 1.98 -20.20
CA PRO A 225 11.87 3.36 -20.68
C PRO A 225 10.67 4.27 -20.42
N HIS A 226 9.46 3.73 -20.60
CA HIS A 226 8.19 4.44 -20.41
C HIS A 226 7.42 3.95 -19.18
N GLY A 227 8.03 3.12 -18.34
CA GLY A 227 7.40 2.59 -17.14
C GLY A 227 7.16 3.65 -16.08
N THR A 228 6.06 3.53 -15.35
CA THR A 228 5.75 4.38 -14.20
C THR A 228 6.05 3.67 -12.88
N SER A 229 5.66 2.40 -12.75
CA SER A 229 5.80 1.66 -11.50
C SER A 229 6.02 0.16 -11.73
N LEU A 230 7.26 -0.31 -11.59
CA LEU A 230 7.56 -1.75 -11.62
C LEU A 230 6.89 -2.50 -10.46
N ARG A 231 6.69 -1.81 -9.32
CA ARG A 231 5.98 -2.35 -8.16
C ARG A 231 4.56 -2.79 -8.51
N MET A 232 3.85 -2.02 -9.33
CA MET A 232 2.47 -2.29 -9.72
C MET A 232 2.35 -3.04 -11.04
N GLY A 233 3.49 -3.35 -11.68
CA GLY A 233 3.59 -4.15 -12.90
C GLY A 233 3.65 -5.65 -12.62
N ARG A 234 3.96 -6.42 -13.67
CA ARG A 234 4.02 -7.90 -13.61
C ARG A 234 5.13 -8.46 -12.73
N LEU A 235 6.16 -7.66 -12.40
CA LEU A 235 7.25 -8.06 -11.51
C LEU A 235 6.95 -7.84 -10.02
N GLY A 236 5.96 -6.99 -9.73
CA GLY A 236 5.56 -6.65 -8.40
C GLY A 236 4.56 -7.63 -7.77
N TYR A 237 3.61 -7.09 -7.03
CA TYR A 237 2.61 -7.85 -6.26
C TYR A 237 1.65 -8.65 -7.16
N GLN A 238 2.14 -9.74 -7.77
CA GLN A 238 1.36 -10.63 -8.62
C GLN A 238 1.65 -12.09 -8.33
N SER A 239 0.64 -12.91 -8.53
CA SER A 239 0.72 -14.35 -8.40
C SER A 239 -0.18 -15.00 -9.45
N ASP A 240 0.35 -15.98 -10.15
CA ASP A 240 -0.45 -16.79 -11.08
C ASP A 240 -1.58 -17.53 -10.36
N ALA A 241 -1.35 -17.93 -9.10
CA ALA A 241 -2.37 -18.53 -8.25
C ALA A 241 -3.56 -17.58 -8.03
N GLN A 242 -3.31 -16.28 -7.81
CA GLN A 242 -4.35 -15.27 -7.65
C GLN A 242 -4.88 -14.71 -8.98
N ALA A 243 -4.28 -15.08 -10.12
CA ALA A 243 -4.74 -14.59 -11.43
C ALA A 243 -6.18 -15.00 -11.74
N SER A 244 -6.61 -16.18 -11.27
CA SER A 244 -7.97 -16.71 -11.40
C SER A 244 -8.95 -16.21 -10.33
N LEU A 245 -8.46 -15.46 -9.32
CA LEU A 245 -9.29 -14.96 -8.23
C LEU A 245 -9.98 -13.66 -8.64
N ALA A 246 -11.27 -13.75 -8.95
CA ALA A 246 -12.13 -12.61 -9.24
C ALA A 246 -12.85 -12.17 -7.95
N VAL A 247 -12.24 -11.27 -7.18
CA VAL A 247 -12.88 -10.71 -5.99
C VAL A 247 -13.91 -9.66 -6.42
N SER A 248 -15.16 -9.87 -6.03
CA SER A 248 -16.26 -8.93 -6.27
C SER A 248 -16.18 -7.74 -5.34
N TYR A 249 -16.39 -6.55 -5.89
CA TYR A 249 -16.55 -5.32 -5.11
C TYR A 249 -17.98 -4.73 -5.27
N ASN A 250 -18.94 -5.54 -5.68
CA ASN A 250 -20.31 -5.11 -5.89
C ASN A 250 -21.10 -4.90 -4.58
N SER A 251 -20.72 -5.62 -3.54
CA SER A 251 -21.25 -5.47 -2.19
C SER A 251 -20.28 -6.02 -1.15
N LEU A 252 -20.50 -5.68 0.13
CA LEU A 252 -19.73 -6.27 1.24
C LEU A 252 -19.83 -7.79 1.24
N GLU A 253 -21.05 -8.32 1.05
CA GLU A 253 -21.27 -9.76 1.08
C GLU A 253 -20.63 -10.48 -0.12
N GLY A 254 -20.70 -9.90 -1.32
CA GLY A 254 -20.01 -10.43 -2.50
C GLY A 254 -18.48 -10.43 -2.34
N TYR A 255 -17.93 -9.37 -1.75
CA TYR A 255 -16.51 -9.29 -1.38
C TYR A 255 -16.13 -10.37 -0.36
N ALA A 256 -16.93 -10.49 0.71
CA ALA A 256 -16.71 -11.45 1.76
C ALA A 256 -16.78 -12.89 1.27
N ALA A 257 -17.79 -13.21 0.45
CA ALA A 257 -17.95 -14.54 -0.15
C ALA A 257 -16.78 -14.91 -1.08
N SER A 258 -16.30 -13.94 -1.89
CA SER A 258 -15.14 -14.16 -2.77
C SER A 258 -13.87 -14.48 -1.97
N LEU A 259 -13.62 -13.76 -0.87
CA LEU A 259 -12.45 -14.01 -0.02
C LEU A 259 -12.61 -15.31 0.77
N GLN A 260 -13.80 -15.61 1.29
CA GLN A 260 -14.07 -16.85 2.03
C GLN A 260 -13.85 -18.08 1.15
N ASP A 261 -14.27 -18.05 -0.12
CA ASP A 261 -13.94 -19.11 -1.09
C ASP A 261 -12.42 -19.30 -1.22
N ALA A 262 -11.68 -18.23 -1.42
CA ALA A 262 -10.23 -18.30 -1.54
C ALA A 262 -9.50 -18.76 -0.26
N LEU A 263 -10.06 -18.45 0.91
CA LEU A 263 -9.56 -18.87 2.23
C LEU A 263 -9.92 -20.32 2.59
N SER A 264 -10.87 -20.92 1.89
CA SER A 264 -11.35 -22.28 2.16
C SER A 264 -10.94 -23.27 1.06
N ARG A 265 -10.67 -22.80 -0.14
CA ARG A 265 -10.36 -23.65 -1.31
C ARG A 265 -8.90 -24.11 -1.29
N PRO A 266 -8.63 -25.43 -1.19
CA PRO A 266 -7.28 -25.97 -1.29
C PRO A 266 -6.63 -25.61 -2.64
N TYR A 267 -5.32 -25.41 -2.62
CA TYR A 267 -4.55 -25.13 -3.82
C TYR A 267 -3.40 -26.15 -3.97
N PRO A 268 -3.39 -27.01 -5.02
CA PRO A 268 -2.49 -28.16 -5.12
C PRO A 268 -1.01 -27.83 -4.95
N ALA A 269 -0.53 -26.71 -5.52
CA ALA A 269 0.85 -26.30 -5.37
C ALA A 269 1.22 -25.97 -3.91
N TYR A 270 0.27 -25.44 -3.12
CA TYR A 270 0.49 -25.11 -1.71
C TYR A 270 0.28 -26.32 -0.80
N GLU A 271 -0.55 -27.30 -1.20
CA GLU A 271 -0.62 -28.60 -0.56
C GLU A 271 0.69 -29.35 -0.67
N ALA A 272 1.36 -29.27 -1.82
CA ALA A 272 2.70 -29.87 -2.04
C ALA A 272 3.79 -29.26 -1.14
N VAL A 273 3.70 -27.96 -0.80
CA VAL A 273 4.59 -27.32 0.20
C VAL A 273 4.31 -27.86 1.61
N GLY A 274 3.08 -28.19 1.92
CA GLY A 274 2.64 -28.68 3.22
C GLY A 274 2.66 -27.61 4.33
N ILE A 275 2.04 -27.92 5.46
CA ILE A 275 2.00 -27.03 6.64
C ILE A 275 3.33 -26.99 7.36
N ARG A 276 4.05 -28.13 7.41
CA ARG A 276 5.34 -28.26 8.09
C ARG A 276 6.39 -28.89 7.17
N ASN A 277 7.64 -28.53 7.38
CA ASN A 277 8.77 -29.22 6.77
C ASN A 277 9.09 -30.54 7.51
N PRO A 278 9.96 -31.40 6.97
CA PRO A 278 10.39 -32.63 7.64
C PRO A 278 11.06 -32.39 9.01
N GLY A 279 11.61 -31.20 9.25
CA GLY A 279 12.21 -30.81 10.53
C GLY A 279 11.20 -30.39 11.58
N GLY A 280 9.91 -30.27 11.22
CA GLY A 280 8.82 -29.87 12.12
C GLY A 280 8.51 -28.37 12.12
N ASP A 281 9.28 -27.52 11.40
CA ASP A 281 9.02 -26.10 11.29
C ASP A 281 7.81 -25.81 10.38
N TYR A 282 7.10 -24.74 10.66
CA TYR A 282 5.95 -24.34 9.85
C TYR A 282 6.36 -23.64 8.55
N ASN A 283 5.87 -24.13 7.44
CA ASN A 283 6.02 -23.53 6.11
C ASN A 283 4.98 -22.46 5.82
N GLN A 284 3.76 -22.61 6.31
CA GLN A 284 2.61 -21.73 6.04
C GLN A 284 1.47 -21.97 7.03
N LEU A 285 0.51 -21.03 7.09
CA LEU A 285 -0.66 -21.16 7.98
C LEU A 285 -1.72 -22.12 7.44
N ALA A 286 -1.93 -22.12 6.12
CA ALA A 286 -2.94 -22.96 5.45
C ALA A 286 -2.42 -23.34 4.05
N THR A 287 -3.00 -24.38 3.45
CA THR A 287 -2.72 -24.83 2.07
C THR A 287 -3.75 -24.31 1.07
N THR A 288 -4.64 -23.45 1.50
CA THR A 288 -5.67 -22.81 0.70
C THR A 288 -5.09 -21.74 -0.22
N LEU A 289 -5.88 -21.28 -1.20
CA LEU A 289 -5.45 -20.25 -2.18
C LEU A 289 -4.94 -18.98 -1.50
N LEU A 290 -5.58 -18.53 -0.42
CA LEU A 290 -5.09 -17.50 0.49
C LEU A 290 -4.97 -18.08 1.91
N GLN A 291 -3.92 -17.72 2.65
CA GLN A 291 -3.76 -18.08 4.06
C GLN A 291 -4.65 -17.23 4.96
N ILE A 292 -4.65 -15.92 4.69
CA ILE A 292 -5.46 -14.91 5.37
C ILE A 292 -5.88 -13.83 4.35
N GLU A 293 -6.84 -12.98 4.71
CA GLU A 293 -7.36 -11.91 3.85
C GLU A 293 -6.28 -10.94 3.35
N ASN A 294 -5.26 -10.71 4.18
CA ASN A 294 -4.17 -9.78 3.86
C ASN A 294 -3.29 -10.27 2.69
N GLU A 295 -3.35 -11.55 2.35
CA GLU A 295 -2.61 -12.11 1.22
C GLU A 295 -3.18 -11.71 -0.15
N PHE A 296 -4.44 -11.26 -0.21
CA PHE A 296 -5.03 -10.80 -1.45
C PHE A 296 -4.40 -9.47 -1.89
N TYR A 297 -3.77 -9.45 -3.06
CA TYR A 297 -3.15 -8.25 -3.64
C TYR A 297 -4.20 -7.43 -4.40
N GLY A 298 -4.57 -6.28 -3.85
CA GLY A 298 -5.46 -5.32 -4.48
C GLY A 298 -4.92 -3.89 -4.38
N THR A 299 -5.32 -3.03 -5.31
CA THR A 299 -4.91 -1.60 -5.33
C THR A 299 -5.61 -0.76 -4.27
N ILE A 300 -6.72 -1.24 -3.75
CA ILE A 300 -7.55 -0.61 -2.72
C ILE A 300 -8.30 -1.68 -1.93
N ARG A 301 -8.49 -1.47 -0.63
CA ARG A 301 -9.23 -2.39 0.25
C ARG A 301 -10.24 -1.66 1.12
N PRO A 302 -11.41 -2.26 1.39
CA PRO A 302 -12.25 -1.85 2.52
C PRO A 302 -11.59 -2.28 3.83
N LYS A 303 -11.62 -1.41 4.84
CA LYS A 303 -10.98 -1.64 6.13
C LYS A 303 -11.92 -1.35 7.29
N ARG A 304 -11.64 -2.02 8.38
CA ARG A 304 -12.22 -1.79 9.71
C ARG A 304 -11.14 -1.99 10.76
N VAL A 305 -11.11 -1.15 11.79
CA VAL A 305 -10.24 -1.39 12.95
C VAL A 305 -10.63 -2.72 13.59
N ILE A 306 -9.66 -3.64 13.69
CA ILE A 306 -9.84 -4.98 14.25
C ILE A 306 -9.57 -4.99 15.76
N ARG A 307 -10.28 -5.84 16.47
CA ARG A 307 -10.01 -6.15 17.87
C ARG A 307 -8.90 -7.21 17.98
N GLN A 308 -8.33 -7.37 19.13
CA GLN A 308 -7.29 -8.39 19.35
C GLN A 308 -7.81 -9.80 19.03
N GLY A 309 -7.12 -10.52 18.17
CA GLY A 309 -7.48 -11.87 17.73
C GLY A 309 -8.62 -11.95 16.71
N GLU A 310 -9.19 -10.83 16.29
CA GLU A 310 -10.26 -10.77 15.30
C GLU A 310 -9.70 -10.83 13.87
N ARG A 311 -10.43 -11.51 12.98
CA ARG A 311 -10.13 -11.54 11.55
C ARG A 311 -10.71 -10.31 10.84
N PRO A 312 -9.98 -9.73 9.85
CA PRO A 312 -10.47 -8.55 9.11
C PRO A 312 -11.85 -8.73 8.48
N LEU A 313 -12.11 -9.89 7.89
CA LEU A 313 -13.38 -10.17 7.24
C LEU A 313 -14.55 -10.27 8.25
N HIS A 314 -14.28 -10.85 9.42
CA HIS A 314 -15.24 -10.87 10.52
C HIS A 314 -15.60 -9.44 10.95
N ALA A 315 -14.60 -8.57 11.18
CA ALA A 315 -14.80 -7.18 11.55
C ALA A 315 -15.65 -6.41 10.53
N LEU A 316 -15.38 -6.61 9.25
CA LEU A 316 -16.14 -5.99 8.16
C LEU A 316 -17.59 -6.46 8.13
N ARG A 317 -17.85 -7.75 8.31
CA ARG A 317 -19.22 -8.31 8.36
C ARG A 317 -20.00 -7.82 9.57
N GLU A 318 -19.35 -7.80 10.75
CA GLU A 318 -20.01 -7.41 12.00
C GLU A 318 -20.32 -5.89 12.05
N ARG A 319 -19.39 -5.04 11.59
CA ARG A 319 -19.45 -3.60 11.84
C ARG A 319 -19.42 -2.73 10.59
N GLY A 320 -19.35 -3.33 9.40
CA GLY A 320 -19.27 -2.61 8.13
C GLY A 320 -17.89 -1.96 7.88
N VAL A 321 -17.78 -1.26 6.76
CA VAL A 321 -16.56 -0.53 6.35
C VAL A 321 -16.43 0.76 7.15
N GLU A 322 -15.25 1.02 7.70
CA GLU A 322 -14.95 2.24 8.45
C GLU A 322 -14.10 3.22 7.64
N TYR A 323 -13.16 2.69 6.86
CA TYR A 323 -12.28 3.46 5.98
C TYR A 323 -11.83 2.61 4.78
N ILE A 324 -11.17 3.23 3.83
CA ILE A 324 -10.52 2.54 2.72
C ILE A 324 -9.02 2.74 2.77
N GLU A 325 -8.27 1.77 2.24
CA GLU A 325 -6.83 1.74 2.14
C GLU A 325 -6.41 1.71 0.67
N VAL A 326 -5.89 2.81 0.15
CA VAL A 326 -5.24 2.87 -1.17
C VAL A 326 -3.83 2.30 -1.05
N ARG A 327 -3.45 1.35 -1.91
CA ARG A 327 -2.22 0.56 -1.77
C ARG A 327 -1.25 0.69 -2.96
N LEU A 328 -1.59 1.49 -3.94
CA LEU A 328 -0.84 1.54 -5.21
C LEU A 328 0.26 2.61 -5.26
N MET A 329 0.45 3.39 -4.20
CA MET A 329 1.39 4.51 -4.20
C MET A 329 2.83 4.02 -4.03
N ASP A 330 3.71 4.46 -4.94
CA ASP A 330 5.16 4.29 -4.80
C ASP A 330 5.74 5.28 -3.78
N LEU A 331 6.92 4.96 -3.26
CA LEU A 331 7.77 5.94 -2.59
C LEU A 331 8.37 6.86 -3.65
N ASP A 332 8.10 8.16 -3.56
CA ASP A 332 8.79 9.16 -4.38
C ASP A 332 10.17 9.47 -3.75
N PRO A 333 11.28 9.10 -4.40
CA PRO A 333 12.63 9.30 -3.84
C PRO A 333 13.04 10.77 -3.73
N PHE A 334 12.29 11.69 -4.34
CA PHE A 334 12.52 13.13 -4.24
C PHE A 334 11.81 13.79 -3.07
N GLU A 335 10.91 13.05 -2.40
CA GLU A 335 10.18 13.53 -1.24
C GLU A 335 10.77 12.97 0.06
N THR A 336 11.02 13.83 1.04
CA THR A 336 11.71 13.46 2.30
C THR A 336 11.10 12.27 3.01
N VAL A 337 9.77 12.13 2.95
CA VAL A 337 9.05 10.98 3.55
C VAL A 337 8.31 10.14 2.51
N GLY A 338 8.70 10.26 1.23
CA GLY A 338 8.17 9.45 0.12
C GLY A 338 6.84 9.92 -0.45
N ILE A 339 6.21 10.93 0.13
CA ILE A 339 4.96 11.56 -0.31
C ILE A 339 4.91 13.01 0.21
N ASN A 340 4.18 13.88 -0.47
CA ASN A 340 3.99 15.27 -0.06
C ASN A 340 2.51 15.67 0.11
N ALA A 341 2.27 16.86 0.67
CA ALA A 341 0.92 17.37 0.92
C ALA A 341 0.10 17.60 -0.35
N GLN A 342 0.75 17.97 -1.45
CA GLN A 342 0.09 18.20 -2.74
C GLN A 342 -0.47 16.89 -3.30
N THR A 343 0.31 15.81 -3.29
CA THR A 343 -0.13 14.46 -3.65
C THR A 343 -1.29 13.99 -2.77
N MET A 344 -1.19 14.18 -1.45
CA MET A 344 -2.27 13.81 -0.52
C MET A 344 -3.57 14.55 -0.81
N ARG A 345 -3.51 15.85 -1.09
CA ARG A 345 -4.70 16.63 -1.48
C ARG A 345 -5.30 16.17 -2.79
N PHE A 346 -4.47 15.82 -3.77
CA PHE A 346 -4.99 15.26 -5.01
C PHE A 346 -5.71 13.92 -4.76
N ILE A 347 -5.14 13.04 -3.93
CA ILE A 347 -5.79 11.77 -3.56
C ILE A 347 -7.13 12.03 -2.86
N ASP A 348 -7.22 13.01 -1.95
CA ASP A 348 -8.48 13.40 -1.31
C ASP A 348 -9.55 13.82 -2.34
N VAL A 349 -9.18 14.67 -3.30
CA VAL A 349 -10.07 15.09 -4.40
C VAL A 349 -10.51 13.90 -5.24
N PHE A 350 -9.57 13.04 -5.60
CA PHE A 350 -9.81 11.86 -6.42
C PHE A 350 -10.72 10.83 -5.72
N LEU A 351 -10.53 10.59 -4.43
CA LEU A 351 -11.39 9.69 -3.65
C LEU A 351 -12.81 10.24 -3.50
N LEU A 352 -12.96 11.54 -3.27
CA LEU A 352 -14.27 12.19 -3.28
C LEU A 352 -14.93 12.11 -4.66
N HIS A 353 -14.17 12.29 -5.75
CA HIS A 353 -14.68 12.09 -7.10
C HIS A 353 -15.20 10.65 -7.29
N CYS A 354 -14.44 9.64 -6.84
CA CYS A 354 -14.87 8.25 -6.91
C CYS A 354 -16.14 7.98 -6.07
N LEU A 355 -16.24 8.58 -4.88
CA LEU A 355 -17.39 8.45 -3.98
C LEU A 355 -18.66 9.05 -4.57
N LEU A 356 -18.55 10.22 -5.19
CA LEU A 356 -19.68 11.01 -5.70
C LEU A 356 -20.16 10.56 -7.09
N SER A 357 -19.35 9.77 -7.80
CA SER A 357 -19.67 9.27 -9.13
C SER A 357 -20.64 8.09 -9.09
N ASP A 358 -21.46 7.96 -10.13
CA ASP A 358 -22.27 6.75 -10.32
C ASP A 358 -21.35 5.53 -10.49
N SER A 359 -21.75 4.43 -9.86
CA SER A 359 -20.91 3.22 -9.80
C SER A 359 -21.76 1.97 -10.09
N PRO A 360 -21.97 1.65 -11.37
CA PRO A 360 -22.62 0.38 -11.72
C PRO A 360 -21.78 -0.81 -11.21
N PRO A 361 -22.40 -1.99 -11.00
CA PRO A 361 -21.68 -3.21 -10.68
C PRO A 361 -20.58 -3.49 -11.70
N ASP A 362 -19.43 -4.01 -11.23
CA ASP A 362 -18.38 -4.50 -12.10
C ASP A 362 -18.73 -5.90 -12.64
N THR A 363 -18.12 -6.25 -13.77
CA THR A 363 -18.27 -7.55 -14.42
C THR A 363 -16.90 -8.23 -14.53
N PRO A 364 -16.83 -9.57 -14.71
CA PRO A 364 -15.56 -10.26 -14.96
C PRO A 364 -14.78 -9.71 -16.16
N ALA A 365 -15.48 -9.29 -17.23
CA ALA A 365 -14.85 -8.67 -18.40
C ALA A 365 -14.20 -7.32 -18.04
N GLU A 366 -14.92 -6.45 -17.31
CA GLU A 366 -14.38 -5.18 -16.83
C GLU A 366 -13.20 -5.39 -15.88
N ILE A 367 -13.26 -6.36 -14.95
CA ILE A 367 -12.15 -6.68 -14.03
C ILE A 367 -10.88 -7.03 -14.81
N ASN A 368 -11.00 -7.78 -15.91
CA ASN A 368 -9.86 -8.10 -16.79
C ASN A 368 -9.33 -6.86 -17.53
N GLU A 369 -10.21 -5.96 -18.00
CA GLU A 369 -9.82 -4.68 -18.59
C GLU A 369 -9.04 -3.82 -17.58
N LEU A 370 -9.52 -3.72 -16.34
CA LEU A 370 -8.86 -2.95 -15.28
C LEU A 370 -7.47 -3.50 -14.94
N LYS A 371 -7.32 -4.83 -14.90
CA LYS A 371 -6.02 -5.48 -14.72
C LYS A 371 -5.08 -5.19 -15.90
N HIS A 372 -5.58 -5.25 -17.11
CA HIS A 372 -4.81 -4.89 -18.30
C HIS A 372 -4.35 -3.42 -18.22
N ASN A 373 -5.24 -2.49 -17.92
CA ASN A 373 -4.94 -1.06 -17.80
C ASN A 373 -3.89 -0.77 -16.73
N GLN A 374 -3.98 -1.44 -15.58
CA GLN A 374 -2.97 -1.32 -14.53
C GLN A 374 -1.58 -1.72 -15.06
N HIS A 375 -1.47 -2.88 -15.72
CA HIS A 375 -0.18 -3.36 -16.27
C HIS A 375 0.33 -2.47 -17.39
N GLN A 376 -0.56 -2.05 -18.28
CA GLN A 376 -0.23 -1.15 -19.39
C GLN A 376 0.32 0.19 -18.87
N THR A 377 -0.35 0.79 -17.90
CA THR A 377 0.10 2.04 -17.28
C THR A 377 1.41 1.85 -16.52
N ALA A 378 1.55 0.79 -15.74
CA ALA A 378 2.76 0.50 -14.98
C ALA A 378 3.99 0.32 -15.89
N ALA A 379 3.83 -0.38 -17.01
CA ALA A 379 4.93 -0.73 -17.92
C ALA A 379 5.20 0.34 -18.98
N ARG A 380 4.15 1.02 -19.48
CA ARG A 380 4.21 1.88 -20.68
C ARG A 380 3.48 3.21 -20.50
N GLY A 381 3.08 3.60 -19.27
CA GLY A 381 2.19 4.75 -19.04
C GLY A 381 2.69 6.05 -19.67
N ARG A 382 4.01 6.29 -19.70
CA ARG A 382 4.62 7.49 -20.30
C ARG A 382 4.88 7.36 -21.81
N GLU A 383 4.54 6.25 -22.43
CA GLU A 383 4.71 6.10 -23.86
C GLU A 383 3.69 6.99 -24.60
N PRO A 384 4.14 7.79 -25.61
CA PRO A 384 3.21 8.62 -26.38
C PRO A 384 2.10 7.81 -27.04
N GLY A 385 0.86 8.23 -26.85
CA GLY A 385 -0.30 7.59 -27.49
C GLY A 385 -0.72 6.25 -26.86
N VAL A 386 -0.28 5.93 -25.66
CA VAL A 386 -0.71 4.70 -24.96
C VAL A 386 -2.23 4.66 -24.81
N MET A 387 -2.80 3.51 -25.20
CA MET A 387 -4.25 3.26 -25.15
C MET A 387 -4.61 2.36 -23.97
N LEU A 388 -5.74 2.64 -23.35
CA LEU A 388 -6.34 1.85 -22.27
C LEU A 388 -7.70 1.31 -22.71
N LYS A 389 -8.10 0.19 -22.12
CA LYS A 389 -9.42 -0.41 -22.36
C LYS A 389 -10.50 0.28 -21.52
N ARG A 390 -11.65 0.56 -22.15
CA ARG A 390 -12.80 1.19 -21.51
C ARG A 390 -14.09 0.71 -22.13
N GLN A 391 -14.89 -0.06 -21.38
CA GLN A 391 -16.21 -0.56 -21.81
C GLN A 391 -16.19 -1.29 -23.16
N GLY A 392 -15.21 -2.16 -23.35
CA GLY A 392 -15.03 -2.92 -24.59
C GLY A 392 -14.37 -2.15 -25.75
N GLY A 393 -14.10 -0.85 -25.59
CA GLY A 393 -13.35 0.00 -26.53
C GLY A 393 -11.96 0.37 -26.01
N GLU A 394 -11.31 1.29 -26.70
CA GLU A 394 -10.02 1.85 -26.31
C GLU A 394 -10.10 3.37 -26.25
N VAL A 395 -9.35 3.98 -25.33
CA VAL A 395 -9.24 5.42 -25.13
C VAL A 395 -7.78 5.77 -24.81
N ALA A 396 -7.30 6.91 -25.29
CA ALA A 396 -5.96 7.36 -24.92
C ALA A 396 -5.89 7.67 -23.43
N LEU A 397 -4.79 7.25 -22.75
CA LEU A 397 -4.60 7.47 -21.31
C LEU A 397 -4.73 8.96 -20.96
N VAL A 398 -4.09 9.83 -21.74
CA VAL A 398 -4.09 11.29 -21.50
C VAL A 398 -5.48 11.89 -21.68
N GLU A 399 -6.25 11.43 -22.68
CA GLU A 399 -7.63 11.87 -22.91
C GLU A 399 -8.52 11.48 -21.72
N TRP A 400 -8.49 10.21 -21.30
CA TRP A 400 -9.27 9.75 -20.16
C TRP A 400 -8.83 10.42 -18.85
N GLY A 401 -7.52 10.57 -18.65
CA GLY A 401 -6.99 11.32 -17.50
C GLY A 401 -7.51 12.75 -17.46
N GLY A 402 -7.54 13.45 -18.60
CA GLY A 402 -8.08 14.80 -18.73
C GLY A 402 -9.58 14.89 -18.38
N GLU A 403 -10.38 13.90 -18.82
CA GLU A 403 -11.78 13.80 -18.42
C GLU A 403 -11.96 13.68 -16.90
N VAL A 404 -11.15 12.83 -16.26
CA VAL A 404 -11.19 12.63 -14.79
C VAL A 404 -10.80 13.90 -14.06
N LEU A 405 -9.70 14.56 -14.46
CA LEU A 405 -9.25 15.81 -13.84
C LEU A 405 -10.29 16.94 -13.98
N ALA A 406 -10.92 17.08 -15.15
CA ALA A 406 -11.99 18.04 -15.35
C ALA A 406 -13.18 17.79 -14.40
N GLN A 407 -13.50 16.53 -14.14
CA GLN A 407 -14.56 16.13 -13.23
C GLN A 407 -14.18 16.34 -11.74
N CYS A 408 -12.91 16.41 -11.41
CA CYS A 408 -12.39 16.72 -10.08
C CYS A 408 -12.44 18.23 -9.73
N ALA A 409 -12.50 19.11 -10.73
CA ALA A 409 -12.40 20.56 -10.53
C ALA A 409 -13.43 21.16 -9.54
N PRO A 410 -14.74 20.85 -9.62
CA PRO A 410 -15.71 21.37 -8.66
C PRO A 410 -15.50 20.83 -7.23
N ILE A 411 -14.90 19.63 -7.08
CA ILE A 411 -14.60 19.03 -5.78
C ILE A 411 -13.43 19.78 -5.13
N ALA A 412 -12.36 20.04 -5.88
CA ALA A 412 -11.22 20.82 -5.41
C ALA A 412 -11.66 22.23 -4.96
N ALA A 413 -12.53 22.88 -5.75
CA ALA A 413 -13.08 24.19 -5.39
C ALA A 413 -13.93 24.15 -4.11
N ALA A 414 -14.73 23.09 -3.92
CA ALA A 414 -15.54 22.91 -2.71
C ALA A 414 -14.67 22.66 -1.46
N LEU A 415 -13.59 21.90 -1.59
CA LEU A 415 -12.64 21.66 -0.50
C LEU A 415 -11.90 22.95 -0.13
N ASP A 416 -11.43 23.73 -1.10
CA ASP A 416 -10.82 25.04 -0.85
C ASP A 416 -11.81 26.01 -0.15
N ALA A 417 -13.08 26.01 -0.55
CA ALA A 417 -14.10 26.83 0.10
C ALA A 417 -14.33 26.44 1.58
N VAL A 418 -14.13 25.17 1.93
CA VAL A 418 -14.34 24.66 3.29
C VAL A 418 -13.08 24.80 4.16
N HIS A 419 -11.90 24.59 3.60
CA HIS A 419 -10.63 24.63 4.33
C HIS A 419 -9.93 26.00 4.25
N GLY A 420 -10.30 26.83 3.29
CA GLY A 420 -9.63 28.09 2.95
C GLY A 420 -8.46 27.89 2.00
N GLY A 421 -8.09 28.96 1.29
CA GLY A 421 -6.95 28.95 0.36
C GLY A 421 -7.26 28.33 -1.00
N THR A 422 -6.22 27.80 -1.67
CA THR A 422 -6.27 27.28 -3.06
C THR A 422 -5.61 25.92 -3.20
N GLN A 423 -5.20 25.31 -2.09
CA GLN A 423 -4.27 24.15 -2.09
C GLN A 423 -4.83 22.91 -2.81
N TYR A 424 -6.14 22.68 -2.80
CA TYR A 424 -6.75 21.56 -3.52
C TYR A 424 -6.84 21.83 -5.02
N ARG A 425 -7.13 23.06 -5.44
CA ARG A 425 -7.04 23.47 -6.85
C ARG A 425 -5.60 23.45 -7.35
N ASP A 426 -4.65 23.87 -6.53
CA ASP A 426 -3.21 23.83 -6.86
C ASP A 426 -2.73 22.39 -7.04
N ALA A 427 -3.17 21.46 -6.20
CA ALA A 427 -2.90 20.03 -6.33
C ALA A 427 -3.49 19.44 -7.63
N LEU A 428 -4.71 19.84 -7.97
CA LEU A 428 -5.35 19.44 -9.23
C LEU A 428 -4.63 20.03 -10.45
N ALA A 429 -4.18 21.28 -10.38
CA ALA A 429 -3.43 21.94 -11.44
C ALA A 429 -2.07 21.27 -11.67
N ALA A 430 -1.39 20.86 -10.60
CA ALA A 430 -0.13 20.11 -10.70
C ALA A 430 -0.35 18.72 -11.34
N ALA A 431 -1.43 18.03 -11.00
CA ALA A 431 -1.80 16.77 -11.66
C ALA A 431 -2.10 16.97 -13.15
N ALA A 432 -2.78 18.06 -13.51
CA ALA A 432 -3.03 18.41 -14.91
C ALA A 432 -1.75 18.74 -15.68
N ALA A 433 -0.79 19.45 -15.05
CA ALA A 433 0.51 19.70 -15.63
C ALA A 433 1.30 18.41 -15.88
N GLY A 434 1.32 17.48 -14.91
CA GLY A 434 1.94 16.16 -15.06
C GLY A 434 1.28 15.30 -16.14
N LEU A 435 -0.04 15.42 -16.33
CA LEU A 435 -0.72 14.72 -17.42
C LEU A 435 -0.38 15.30 -18.79
N ALA A 436 -0.13 16.61 -18.87
CA ALA A 436 0.24 17.30 -20.11
C ALA A 436 1.72 17.08 -20.49
N ASP A 437 2.60 16.90 -19.50
CA ASP A 437 4.03 16.75 -19.69
C ASP A 437 4.58 15.57 -18.88
N ALA A 438 4.74 14.42 -19.56
CA ALA A 438 5.19 13.17 -18.95
C ALA A 438 6.63 13.23 -18.39
N ASP A 439 7.46 14.17 -18.83
CA ASP A 439 8.83 14.31 -18.37
C ASP A 439 8.91 14.91 -16.96
N THR A 440 7.86 15.55 -16.52
CA THR A 440 7.75 16.11 -15.15
C THR A 440 7.33 15.07 -14.10
N LEU A 441 6.87 13.89 -14.52
CA LEU A 441 6.41 12.84 -13.62
C LEU A 441 7.56 12.24 -12.79
N PRO A 442 7.29 11.76 -11.55
CA PRO A 442 8.34 11.18 -10.71
C PRO A 442 9.12 10.06 -11.40
N SER A 443 8.46 9.17 -12.14
CA SER A 443 9.14 8.09 -12.88
C SER A 443 10.08 8.60 -13.98
N ALA A 444 9.74 9.66 -14.68
CA ALA A 444 10.63 10.29 -15.67
C ALA A 444 11.81 10.97 -14.99
N ARG A 445 11.54 11.73 -13.93
CA ARG A 445 12.57 12.39 -13.12
C ARG A 445 13.59 11.42 -12.54
N VAL A 446 13.15 10.21 -12.12
CA VAL A 446 14.06 9.14 -11.65
C VAL A 446 15.03 8.74 -12.76
N LEU A 447 14.54 8.44 -13.97
CA LEU A 447 15.41 8.05 -15.09
C LEU A 447 16.34 9.18 -15.50
N ALA A 448 15.83 10.41 -15.60
CA ALA A 448 16.63 11.60 -15.95
C ALA A 448 17.72 11.89 -14.91
N ALA A 449 17.44 11.77 -13.61
CA ALA A 449 18.42 11.94 -12.56
C ALA A 449 19.49 10.83 -12.59
N MET A 450 19.07 9.57 -12.82
CA MET A 450 20.00 8.45 -12.96
C MET A 450 20.98 8.68 -14.12
N GLU A 451 20.47 9.12 -15.28
CA GLU A 451 21.29 9.38 -16.45
C GLU A 451 22.25 10.55 -16.23
N ARG A 452 21.74 11.68 -15.75
CA ARG A 452 22.51 12.94 -15.61
C ARG A 452 23.60 12.85 -14.55
N ASP A 453 23.31 12.25 -13.37
CA ASP A 453 24.14 12.42 -12.17
C ASP A 453 24.75 11.10 -11.64
N PHE A 454 24.30 9.92 -12.14
CA PHE A 454 24.63 8.62 -11.53
C PHE A 454 25.04 7.54 -12.53
N ASP A 455 25.53 7.91 -13.70
CA ASP A 455 25.95 6.99 -14.78
C ASP A 455 24.86 5.92 -15.08
N SER A 456 23.61 6.32 -15.09
CA SER A 456 22.42 5.45 -15.29
C SER A 456 22.31 4.31 -14.27
N SER A 457 22.92 4.43 -13.10
CA SER A 457 22.91 3.42 -12.05
C SER A 457 21.77 3.65 -11.05
N PHE A 458 20.80 2.74 -11.01
CA PHE A 458 19.72 2.76 -10.05
C PHE A 458 20.23 2.75 -8.59
N VAL A 459 21.17 1.88 -8.27
CA VAL A 459 21.70 1.74 -6.89
C VAL A 459 22.42 3.01 -6.45
N ARG A 460 23.25 3.62 -7.32
CA ARG A 460 23.95 4.88 -6.99
C ARG A 460 22.96 6.02 -6.74
N PHE A 461 21.95 6.15 -7.60
CA PHE A 461 20.91 7.17 -7.47
C PHE A 461 20.15 7.02 -6.14
N VAL A 462 19.53 5.85 -5.89
CA VAL A 462 18.70 5.68 -4.69
C VAL A 462 19.52 5.73 -3.41
N ARG A 463 20.75 5.18 -3.44
CA ARG A 463 21.69 5.32 -2.32
C ARG A 463 21.98 6.78 -1.98
N ALA A 464 22.27 7.61 -2.98
CA ALA A 464 22.54 9.04 -2.77
C ALA A 464 21.31 9.76 -2.20
N GLN A 465 20.13 9.50 -2.76
CA GLN A 465 18.86 10.04 -2.25
C GLN A 465 18.57 9.58 -0.82
N SER A 466 18.83 8.30 -0.49
CA SER A 466 18.62 7.76 0.86
C SER A 466 19.54 8.42 1.89
N LEU A 467 20.81 8.65 1.54
CA LEU A 467 21.75 9.37 2.40
C LEU A 467 21.34 10.82 2.58
N GLN A 468 20.98 11.52 1.51
CA GLN A 468 20.50 12.90 1.56
C GLN A 468 19.23 13.03 2.43
N THR A 469 18.28 12.11 2.28
CA THR A 469 17.05 12.07 3.10
C THR A 469 17.36 11.80 4.57
N ARG A 470 18.25 10.86 4.85
CA ARG A 470 18.73 10.59 6.23
C ARG A 470 19.30 11.86 6.86
N ASP A 471 20.25 12.49 6.18
CA ASP A 471 20.95 13.66 6.69
C ASP A 471 19.97 14.84 6.87
N ALA A 472 19.04 15.03 5.95
CA ALA A 472 17.99 16.04 6.08
C ALA A 472 17.09 15.78 7.31
N LEU A 473 16.60 14.55 7.50
CA LEU A 473 15.74 14.19 8.62
C LEU A 473 16.46 14.28 9.97
N GLN A 474 17.74 13.92 10.02
CA GLN A 474 18.56 14.02 11.22
C GLN A 474 18.89 15.47 11.59
N SER A 475 18.96 16.39 10.60
CA SER A 475 19.17 17.81 10.84
C SER A 475 17.94 18.54 11.37
N LEU A 476 16.73 17.98 11.17
CA LEU A 476 15.50 18.57 11.69
C LEU A 476 15.41 18.39 13.22
N PRO A 477 14.92 19.37 13.97
CA PRO A 477 14.75 19.23 15.40
C PRO A 477 13.68 18.19 15.74
N LEU A 478 13.98 17.32 16.70
CA LEU A 478 13.01 16.50 17.39
C LEU A 478 13.07 16.92 18.87
N THR A 479 11.97 17.43 19.40
CA THR A 479 11.95 17.95 20.76
C THR A 479 12.11 16.83 21.80
N ASP A 480 12.59 17.17 22.99
CA ASP A 480 12.71 16.19 24.08
C ASP A 480 11.36 15.57 24.44
N GLU A 481 10.27 16.32 24.33
CA GLU A 481 8.90 15.82 24.54
C GLU A 481 8.51 14.78 23.48
N GLN A 482 8.80 15.05 22.21
CA GLN A 482 8.53 14.11 21.11
C GLN A 482 9.37 12.84 21.25
N LEU A 483 10.66 12.99 21.58
CA LEU A 483 11.54 11.86 21.83
C LEU A 483 11.05 11.01 23.00
N ALA A 484 10.71 11.64 24.13
CA ALA A 484 10.18 10.96 25.33
C ALA A 484 8.87 10.22 25.01
N ARG A 485 7.97 10.84 24.21
CA ARG A 485 6.72 10.20 23.75
C ARG A 485 6.99 8.91 22.97
N PHE A 486 7.86 8.94 21.97
CA PHE A 486 8.14 7.75 21.16
C PHE A 486 8.89 6.68 21.93
N THR A 487 9.81 7.07 22.82
CA THR A 487 10.50 6.14 23.73
C THR A 487 9.49 5.43 24.64
N ALA A 488 8.56 6.17 25.25
CA ALA A 488 7.52 5.59 26.09
C ALA A 488 6.60 4.62 25.30
N LEU A 489 6.24 4.95 24.06
CA LEU A 489 5.47 4.05 23.18
C LEU A 489 6.25 2.76 22.87
N SER A 490 7.55 2.87 22.63
CA SER A 490 8.42 1.70 22.41
C SER A 490 8.49 0.81 23.63
N GLU A 491 8.72 1.37 24.82
CA GLU A 491 8.73 0.65 26.09
C GLU A 491 7.38 -0.02 26.38
N GLN A 492 6.28 0.73 26.21
CA GLN A 492 4.93 0.20 26.39
C GLN A 492 4.66 -0.98 25.44
N SER A 493 5.12 -0.88 24.21
CA SER A 493 4.93 -1.95 23.23
C SER A 493 5.63 -3.26 23.64
N VAL A 494 6.80 -3.17 24.24
CA VAL A 494 7.51 -4.35 24.78
C VAL A 494 6.73 -4.97 25.93
N GLU A 495 6.19 -4.17 26.84
CA GLU A 495 5.39 -4.66 27.95
C GLU A 495 4.06 -5.28 27.48
N GLU A 496 3.40 -4.70 26.47
CA GLU A 496 2.19 -5.28 25.89
C GLU A 496 2.49 -6.62 25.20
N ARG A 497 3.61 -6.75 24.48
CA ARG A 497 4.03 -8.02 23.92
C ARG A 497 4.23 -9.09 25.01
N LYS A 498 4.91 -8.76 26.11
CA LYS A 498 5.12 -9.68 27.25
C LYS A 498 3.79 -10.14 27.85
N LYS A 499 2.80 -9.24 27.99
CA LYS A 499 1.47 -9.61 28.47
C LYS A 499 0.77 -10.60 27.54
N ILE A 500 0.84 -10.36 26.22
CA ILE A 500 0.28 -11.27 25.21
C ILE A 500 0.97 -12.65 25.29
N GLU A 501 2.30 -12.68 25.40
CA GLU A 501 3.07 -13.92 25.53
C GLU A 501 2.70 -14.69 26.80
N ALA A 502 2.50 -13.99 27.94
CA ALA A 502 2.12 -14.59 29.20
C ALA A 502 0.65 -15.08 29.24
N ALA A 503 -0.21 -14.50 28.42
CA ALA A 503 -1.63 -14.88 28.33
C ALA A 503 -1.89 -16.08 27.39
N ASP A 504 -0.90 -16.50 26.60
CA ASP A 504 -1.05 -17.66 25.72
C ASP A 504 -1.25 -18.95 26.52
N SER A 505 -2.38 -19.61 26.29
CA SER A 505 -2.77 -20.84 26.97
C SER A 505 -2.88 -22.06 26.05
N LEU A 506 -2.93 -21.84 24.74
CA LEU A 506 -3.10 -22.90 23.75
C LEU A 506 -1.77 -23.29 23.12
N PRO A 507 -1.55 -24.57 22.78
CA PRO A 507 -0.51 -24.95 21.84
C PRO A 507 -0.66 -24.23 20.50
N PHE A 508 0.47 -23.85 19.88
CA PHE A 508 0.41 -23.08 18.63
C PHE A 508 -0.38 -23.79 17.50
N GLU A 509 -0.32 -25.13 17.41
CA GLU A 509 -1.08 -25.84 16.38
C GLU A 509 -2.58 -25.68 16.56
N GLU A 510 -3.08 -25.76 17.78
CA GLU A 510 -4.50 -25.54 18.08
C GLU A 510 -4.92 -24.11 17.77
N TYR A 511 -4.09 -23.14 18.17
CA TYR A 511 -4.31 -21.73 17.82
C TYR A 511 -4.34 -21.53 16.30
N ARG A 512 -3.36 -22.10 15.56
CA ARG A 512 -3.29 -21.99 14.10
C ARG A 512 -4.55 -22.55 13.43
N GLN A 513 -4.95 -23.76 13.81
CA GLN A 513 -6.15 -24.41 13.26
C GLN A 513 -7.40 -23.56 13.50
N HIS A 514 -7.57 -23.06 14.71
CA HIS A 514 -8.66 -22.14 15.04
C HIS A 514 -8.58 -20.85 14.22
N TYR A 515 -7.40 -20.21 14.14
CA TYR A 515 -7.20 -18.95 13.46
C TYR A 515 -7.51 -18.99 11.96
N VAL A 516 -7.24 -20.12 11.27
CA VAL A 516 -7.54 -20.29 9.83
C VAL A 516 -8.89 -20.93 9.57
N SER A 517 -9.64 -21.28 10.60
CA SER A 517 -10.93 -21.97 10.43
C SER A 517 -11.99 -21.05 9.83
N PRO A 518 -12.93 -21.59 9.02
CA PRO A 518 -14.03 -20.81 8.45
C PRO A 518 -14.92 -20.15 9.51
N GLU A 519 -15.07 -20.77 10.68
CA GLU A 519 -15.89 -20.28 11.80
C GLU A 519 -15.40 -18.91 12.32
N CYS A 520 -14.09 -18.63 12.21
CA CYS A 520 -13.51 -17.32 12.57
C CYS A 520 -13.89 -16.20 11.61
N LEU A 521 -14.46 -16.51 10.45
CA LEU A 521 -14.89 -15.56 9.44
C LEU A 521 -16.40 -15.24 9.53
N GLU A 522 -17.14 -16.01 10.32
CA GLU A 522 -18.59 -15.88 10.46
C GLU A 522 -18.95 -14.94 11.61
N VAL A 523 -20.00 -14.14 11.41
CA VAL A 523 -20.61 -13.36 12.48
C VAL A 523 -21.49 -14.30 13.30
N ARG A 524 -21.19 -14.49 14.57
CA ARG A 524 -22.09 -15.21 15.49
C ARG A 524 -23.37 -14.38 15.63
N VAL A 525 -24.45 -14.83 15.00
CA VAL A 525 -25.79 -14.34 15.33
C VAL A 525 -26.03 -14.72 16.78
N PRO A 526 -26.33 -13.79 17.71
CA PRO A 526 -26.72 -14.17 19.06
C PRO A 526 -27.91 -15.10 18.93
N GLU A 527 -27.84 -16.29 19.53
CA GLU A 527 -29.03 -17.13 19.71
C GLU A 527 -30.10 -16.28 20.40
N VAL A 528 -31.18 -16.01 19.68
CA VAL A 528 -32.34 -15.37 20.28
C VAL A 528 -32.85 -16.41 21.31
N ALA A 529 -32.57 -16.12 22.58
CA ALA A 529 -33.15 -16.92 23.66
C ALA A 529 -34.67 -16.88 23.46
N HIS A 530 -35.23 -17.99 23.00
CA HIS A 530 -36.66 -18.18 23.00
C HIS A 530 -37.08 -18.20 24.47
N VAL A 531 -37.62 -17.07 24.94
CA VAL A 531 -38.34 -16.96 26.21
C VAL A 531 -39.75 -17.47 26.01
#